data_f8b6cb655f2be3ae73f228bcd2566b3b
#
_entry.id   f8b6cb655f2be3ae73f228bcd2566b3b
#
_cell.length_a   1.000
_cell.length_b   1.000
_cell.length_c   1.000
_cell.angle_alpha   90.00
_cell.angle_beta   90.00
_cell.angle_gamma   90.00
#
_symmetry.space_group_name_H-M   'P 1'
#
loop_
_entity.id
_entity.type
_entity.pdbx_description
1 polymer ?
#
loop_
_entity_poly.entity_id
_entity_poly.type
_entity_poly.pdbx_seq_one_letter_code
_entity_poly.pdbx_strand_id
1 'polypeptide(L)'
;MKIITPSYDFIDRDNLMSPEKKIETVGRLCYKSEDKITDTSAEPFVRGLISRQHHAMLEHATLILGASEQAYKDIRFLCDEYEDEIQLPSFIRHTWCPQTRRHVLSANIRAWRNLVKFSTSLFSKFFFPEGFEGFLHAYPILFGDLAPVSTHVRYGQVYQLTPSDLISPKEKLAHHPLTVKFTVDIAVARELCRHRLASHAGSSTRYCDYANGKFGSEITVIAPEESIDEQFVRAARYAEEKYMAQRSEGKTPEIARSCLTLSTMCEHVMTATLGQWKAIFDLRALDSTGKAHPQMKEVMLPLYQECVQTMPDVFGEV
;
A
#
# COMPACT_ATOMS: atom_id res chain seq x y z
N MET A 1 6.44 -29.34 5.61
CA MET A 1 7.01 -28.24 4.82
C MET A 1 6.47 -28.29 3.40
N LYS A 2 5.98 -27.17 2.90
CA LYS A 2 5.47 -27.00 1.53
C LYS A 2 6.44 -26.13 0.72
N ILE A 3 6.71 -26.50 -0.52
CA ILE A 3 7.50 -25.70 -1.47
C ILE A 3 6.53 -25.18 -2.53
N ILE A 4 6.57 -23.88 -2.81
CA ILE A 4 5.75 -23.23 -3.85
C ILE A 4 6.61 -22.31 -4.71
N THR A 5 6.11 -21.96 -5.87
CA THR A 5 6.69 -20.94 -6.75
C THR A 5 6.20 -19.55 -6.33
N PRO A 6 6.99 -18.49 -6.58
CA PRO A 6 6.56 -17.13 -6.32
C PRO A 6 5.41 -16.74 -7.27
N SER A 7 4.56 -15.79 -6.82
CA SER A 7 3.43 -15.30 -7.60
C SER A 7 3.05 -13.88 -7.20
N TYR A 8 2.16 -13.28 -7.99
CA TYR A 8 1.53 -12.00 -7.66
C TYR A 8 0.04 -12.02 -7.99
N ASP A 9 -0.72 -11.17 -7.32
CA ASP A 9 -2.14 -10.90 -7.58
C ASP A 9 -2.40 -9.40 -7.49
N PHE A 10 -3.26 -8.86 -8.33
CA PHE A 10 -3.75 -7.50 -8.16
C PHE A 10 -4.79 -7.42 -7.05
N ILE A 11 -4.67 -6.41 -6.20
CA ILE A 11 -5.72 -6.05 -5.26
C ILE A 11 -6.44 -4.83 -5.82
N ASP A 12 -7.76 -4.98 -6.11
CA ASP A 12 -8.59 -3.89 -6.61
C ASP A 12 -8.02 -3.20 -7.86
N ARG A 13 -7.71 -4.02 -8.87
CA ARG A 13 -7.09 -3.56 -10.14
C ARG A 13 -7.86 -2.40 -10.78
N ASP A 14 -9.18 -2.50 -10.77
CA ASP A 14 -10.07 -1.52 -11.41
C ASP A 14 -10.45 -0.38 -10.48
N ASN A 15 -9.90 -0.35 -9.26
CA ASN A 15 -10.18 0.63 -8.20
C ASN A 15 -11.69 0.77 -7.90
N LEU A 16 -12.40 -0.34 -7.81
CA LEU A 16 -13.83 -0.42 -7.53
C LEU A 16 -14.14 -0.60 -6.03
N MET A 17 -13.15 -0.98 -5.23
CA MET A 17 -13.32 -1.08 -3.78
C MET A 17 -13.46 0.29 -3.14
N SER A 18 -14.31 0.38 -2.10
CA SER A 18 -14.25 1.56 -1.22
C SER A 18 -12.89 1.62 -0.52
N PRO A 19 -12.42 2.80 -0.12
CA PRO A 19 -11.16 2.96 0.61
C PRO A 19 -11.10 2.07 1.85
N GLU A 20 -12.20 1.97 2.60
CA GLU A 20 -12.29 1.17 3.83
C GLU A 20 -12.13 -0.32 3.53
N LYS A 21 -12.79 -0.81 2.46
CA LYS A 21 -12.70 -2.22 2.05
C LYS A 21 -11.29 -2.57 1.60
N LYS A 22 -10.64 -1.68 0.87
CA LYS A 22 -9.25 -1.86 0.44
C LYS A 22 -8.28 -1.89 1.62
N ILE A 23 -8.44 -0.98 2.59
CA ILE A 23 -7.67 -0.96 3.85
C ILE A 23 -7.88 -2.25 4.64
N GLU A 24 -9.12 -2.73 4.75
CA GLU A 24 -9.42 -3.99 5.43
C GLU A 24 -8.75 -5.16 4.74
N THR A 25 -8.89 -5.28 3.42
CA THR A 25 -8.33 -6.38 2.63
C THR A 25 -6.81 -6.48 2.85
N VAL A 26 -6.10 -5.36 2.73
CA VAL A 26 -4.64 -5.32 2.95
C VAL A 26 -4.29 -5.59 4.42
N GLY A 27 -4.99 -4.97 5.34
CA GLY A 27 -4.70 -5.13 6.77
C GLY A 27 -4.93 -6.55 7.27
N ARG A 28 -6.00 -7.21 6.82
CA ARG A 28 -6.29 -8.61 7.21
C ARG A 28 -5.25 -9.60 6.69
N LEU A 29 -4.70 -9.35 5.53
CA LEU A 29 -3.61 -10.15 4.97
C LEU A 29 -2.38 -10.19 5.88
N CYS A 30 -2.03 -9.06 6.51
CA CYS A 30 -0.91 -9.00 7.45
C CYS A 30 -1.05 -9.92 8.68
N TYR A 31 -2.30 -10.17 9.09
CA TYR A 31 -2.64 -10.99 10.27
C TYR A 31 -3.24 -12.34 9.90
N LYS A 32 -3.27 -12.68 8.60
CA LYS A 32 -3.92 -13.90 8.11
C LYS A 32 -5.34 -14.06 8.67
N SER A 33 -6.16 -13.02 8.53
CA SER A 33 -7.53 -12.96 9.04
C SER A 33 -8.55 -12.60 7.96
N GLU A 34 -8.25 -12.95 6.71
CA GLU A 34 -9.08 -12.73 5.53
C GLU A 34 -10.43 -13.45 5.63
N ASP A 35 -10.46 -14.56 6.36
CA ASP A 35 -11.65 -15.32 6.74
C ASP A 35 -12.72 -14.48 7.49
N LYS A 36 -12.32 -13.33 8.05
CA LYS A 36 -13.21 -12.40 8.77
C LYS A 36 -13.76 -11.27 7.91
N ILE A 37 -13.43 -11.23 6.62
CA ILE A 37 -13.94 -10.22 5.69
C ILE A 37 -15.40 -10.54 5.37
N THR A 38 -16.28 -9.57 5.64
CA THR A 38 -17.72 -9.61 5.32
C THR A 38 -18.14 -8.28 4.68
N ASP A 39 -19.40 -8.16 4.31
CA ASP A 39 -19.93 -6.90 3.73
C ASP A 39 -19.90 -5.72 4.72
N THR A 40 -19.91 -6.01 6.03
CA THR A 40 -19.98 -4.99 7.09
C THR A 40 -18.72 -4.90 7.96
N SER A 41 -17.70 -5.71 7.70
CA SER A 41 -16.51 -5.80 8.57
C SER A 41 -15.50 -4.67 8.38
N ALA A 42 -15.54 -3.94 7.25
CA ALA A 42 -14.57 -2.90 6.94
C ALA A 42 -14.62 -1.73 7.95
N GLU A 43 -15.81 -1.23 8.29
CA GLU A 43 -15.98 -0.12 9.21
C GLU A 43 -15.37 -0.39 10.60
N PRO A 44 -15.78 -1.43 11.35
CA PRO A 44 -15.20 -1.68 12.67
C PRO A 44 -13.70 -1.98 12.61
N PHE A 45 -13.21 -2.59 11.52
CA PHE A 45 -11.79 -2.85 11.33
C PHE A 45 -11.00 -1.55 11.18
N VAL A 46 -11.42 -0.65 10.29
CA VAL A 46 -10.74 0.62 10.03
C VAL A 46 -10.80 1.55 11.26
N ARG A 47 -11.94 1.66 11.93
CA ARG A 47 -12.06 2.40 13.19
C ARG A 47 -11.09 1.86 14.26
N GLY A 48 -10.95 0.54 14.32
CA GLY A 48 -9.98 -0.10 15.21
C GLY A 48 -8.52 0.19 14.85
N LEU A 49 -8.16 0.34 13.58
CA LEU A 49 -6.82 0.77 13.16
C LEU A 49 -6.55 2.23 13.56
N ILE A 50 -7.52 3.12 13.33
CA ILE A 50 -7.42 4.54 13.65
C ILE A 50 -7.27 4.73 15.16
N SER A 51 -8.12 4.10 15.97
CA SER A 51 -8.09 4.23 17.44
C SER A 51 -6.79 3.71 18.07
N ARG A 52 -6.19 2.68 17.48
CA ARG A 52 -4.89 2.12 17.92
C ARG A 52 -3.68 2.79 17.26
N GLN A 53 -3.89 3.81 16.44
CA GLN A 53 -2.84 4.52 15.70
C GLN A 53 -2.03 3.62 14.74
N HIS A 54 -2.60 2.53 14.24
CA HIS A 54 -1.99 1.65 13.25
C HIS A 54 -2.20 2.21 11.84
N HIS A 55 -1.73 3.43 11.60
CA HIS A 55 -2.02 4.20 10.40
C HIS A 55 -1.30 3.70 9.12
N ALA A 56 -0.34 2.78 9.22
CA ALA A 56 0.36 2.26 8.05
C ALA A 56 -0.61 1.61 7.03
N MET A 57 -1.66 0.93 7.50
CA MET A 57 -2.63 0.30 6.61
C MET A 57 -3.47 1.32 5.81
N LEU A 58 -3.67 2.53 6.36
CA LEU A 58 -4.39 3.62 5.69
C LEU A 58 -3.66 4.12 4.43
N GLU A 59 -2.38 3.81 4.30
CA GLU A 59 -1.58 4.21 3.14
C GLU A 59 -1.92 3.42 1.86
N HIS A 60 -2.63 2.30 1.97
CA HIS A 60 -3.01 1.47 0.84
C HIS A 60 -4.27 1.94 0.09
N ALA A 61 -4.97 2.93 0.62
CA ALA A 61 -6.08 3.59 -0.07
C ALA A 61 -5.71 5.04 -0.42
N THR A 62 -5.98 5.43 -1.65
CA THR A 62 -5.68 6.76 -2.21
C THR A 62 -6.98 7.47 -2.55
N LEU A 63 -7.07 8.75 -2.21
CA LEU A 63 -8.14 9.63 -2.67
C LEU A 63 -7.57 10.66 -3.64
N ILE A 64 -8.31 10.91 -4.70
CA ILE A 64 -7.95 11.83 -5.78
C ILE A 64 -8.98 12.95 -5.82
N LEU A 65 -8.51 14.19 -5.87
CA LEU A 65 -9.34 15.39 -5.89
C LEU A 65 -9.08 16.21 -7.15
N GLY A 66 -10.16 16.71 -7.76
CA GLY A 66 -10.10 17.84 -8.66
C GLY A 66 -10.23 19.13 -7.86
N ALA A 67 -9.45 20.15 -8.20
CA ALA A 67 -9.48 21.43 -7.51
C ALA A 67 -9.43 22.61 -8.49
N SER A 68 -10.14 23.68 -8.13
CA SER A 68 -9.99 24.99 -8.79
C SER A 68 -8.64 25.60 -8.43
N GLU A 69 -8.20 26.61 -9.19
CA GLU A 69 -6.95 27.34 -8.95
C GLU A 69 -6.86 27.87 -7.50
N GLN A 70 -7.95 28.43 -6.97
CA GLN A 70 -7.96 28.97 -5.62
C GLN A 70 -7.87 27.85 -4.57
N ALA A 71 -8.65 26.78 -4.76
CA ALA A 71 -8.60 25.63 -3.85
C ALA A 71 -7.21 24.95 -3.84
N TYR A 72 -6.57 24.87 -5.00
CA TYR A 72 -5.20 24.38 -5.08
C TYR A 72 -4.23 25.25 -4.30
N LYS A 73 -4.31 26.59 -4.44
CA LYS A 73 -3.43 27.52 -3.70
C LYS A 73 -3.61 27.38 -2.18
N ASP A 74 -4.84 27.23 -1.71
CA ASP A 74 -5.12 27.06 -0.30
C ASP A 74 -4.56 25.72 0.24
N ILE A 75 -4.75 24.62 -0.50
CA ILE A 75 -4.19 23.31 -0.12
C ILE A 75 -2.66 23.35 -0.19
N ARG A 76 -2.09 23.99 -1.23
CA ARG A 76 -0.64 24.11 -1.37
C ARG A 76 -0.02 24.88 -0.21
N PHE A 77 -0.63 25.99 0.18
CA PHE A 77 -0.22 26.75 1.36
C PHE A 77 -0.18 25.86 2.62
N LEU A 78 -1.22 25.07 2.86
CA LEU A 78 -1.25 24.13 3.98
C LEU A 78 -0.16 23.05 3.89
N CYS A 79 0.17 22.60 2.68
CA CYS A 79 1.25 21.63 2.47
C CYS A 79 2.62 22.25 2.80
N ASP A 80 2.86 23.46 2.36
CA ASP A 80 4.13 24.18 2.61
C ASP A 80 4.32 24.44 4.11
N GLU A 81 3.29 24.94 4.80
CA GLU A 81 3.31 25.11 6.26
C GLU A 81 3.53 23.79 7.02
N TYR A 82 2.92 22.69 6.54
CA TYR A 82 3.10 21.37 7.13
C TYR A 82 4.54 20.85 6.96
N GLU A 83 5.13 21.03 5.76
CA GLU A 83 6.50 20.63 5.49
C GLU A 83 7.50 21.43 6.33
N ASP A 84 7.28 22.73 6.50
CA ASP A 84 8.13 23.61 7.30
C ASP A 84 8.04 23.29 8.80
N GLU A 85 6.82 23.08 9.33
CA GLU A 85 6.60 22.81 10.75
C GLU A 85 7.16 21.44 11.18
N ILE A 86 6.89 20.37 10.41
CA ILE A 86 7.29 19.00 10.78
C ILE A 86 8.52 18.49 10.03
N GLN A 87 9.06 19.27 9.08
CA GLN A 87 10.21 18.92 8.26
C GLN A 87 10.06 17.59 7.51
N LEU A 88 8.82 17.22 7.16
CA LEU A 88 8.47 16.02 6.42
C LEU A 88 7.56 16.40 5.24
N PRO A 89 7.79 15.83 4.04
CA PRO A 89 6.95 16.11 2.88
C PRO A 89 5.49 15.71 3.12
N SER A 90 4.57 16.51 2.61
CA SER A 90 3.12 16.24 2.73
C SER A 90 2.67 14.97 2.02
N PHE A 91 3.47 14.45 1.08
CA PHE A 91 3.16 13.32 0.20
C PHE A 91 1.89 13.52 -0.65
N ILE A 92 1.44 14.78 -0.82
CA ILE A 92 0.34 15.12 -1.71
C ILE A 92 0.91 15.41 -3.09
N ARG A 93 0.48 14.61 -4.09
CA ARG A 93 0.87 14.77 -5.48
C ARG A 93 -0.02 15.78 -6.17
N HIS A 94 0.55 16.53 -7.10
CA HIS A 94 -0.16 17.52 -7.86
C HIS A 94 0.19 17.46 -9.35
N THR A 95 -0.81 17.62 -10.21
CA THR A 95 -0.67 17.94 -11.63
C THR A 95 -1.70 18.97 -12.07
N TRP A 96 -1.33 19.77 -13.07
CA TRP A 96 -2.27 20.63 -13.79
C TRP A 96 -2.75 19.93 -15.07
N CYS A 97 -4.05 19.93 -15.30
CA CYS A 97 -4.69 19.41 -16.50
C CYS A 97 -5.16 20.56 -17.42
N PRO A 98 -4.46 20.87 -18.52
CA PRO A 98 -4.83 21.95 -19.41
C PRO A 98 -6.18 21.74 -20.11
N GLN A 99 -6.52 20.47 -20.43
CA GLN A 99 -7.72 20.11 -21.15
C GLN A 99 -9.00 20.44 -20.35
N THR A 100 -8.97 20.14 -19.05
CA THR A 100 -10.11 20.39 -18.15
C THR A 100 -9.94 21.64 -17.31
N ARG A 101 -8.79 22.33 -17.40
CA ARG A 101 -8.42 23.51 -16.62
C ARG A 101 -8.61 23.29 -15.11
N ARG A 102 -8.19 22.12 -14.63
CA ARG A 102 -8.27 21.73 -13.21
C ARG A 102 -6.90 21.34 -12.66
N HIS A 103 -6.73 21.54 -11.37
CA HIS A 103 -5.67 20.90 -10.62
C HIS A 103 -6.12 19.52 -10.18
N VAL A 104 -5.26 18.52 -10.30
CA VAL A 104 -5.48 17.18 -9.76
C VAL A 104 -4.53 16.97 -8.60
N LEU A 105 -5.08 16.58 -7.46
CA LEU A 105 -4.36 16.32 -6.22
C LEU A 105 -4.64 14.88 -5.78
N SER A 106 -3.64 14.17 -5.32
CA SER A 106 -3.86 12.84 -4.73
C SER A 106 -2.90 12.57 -3.58
N ALA A 107 -3.41 11.84 -2.60
CA ALA A 107 -2.61 11.29 -1.53
C ALA A 107 -3.28 10.04 -0.95
N ASN A 108 -2.51 9.26 -0.20
CA ASN A 108 -3.09 8.20 0.59
C ASN A 108 -3.89 8.76 1.79
N ILE A 109 -4.76 7.94 2.37
CA ILE A 109 -5.63 8.37 3.48
C ILE A 109 -4.82 8.90 4.67
N ARG A 110 -3.68 8.29 4.99
CA ARG A 110 -2.84 8.75 6.10
C ARG A 110 -2.34 10.17 5.87
N ALA A 111 -1.87 10.48 4.66
CA ALA A 111 -1.37 11.82 4.32
C ALA A 111 -2.50 12.87 4.38
N TRP A 112 -3.69 12.57 3.84
CA TRP A 112 -4.85 13.44 3.98
C TRP A 112 -5.24 13.67 5.44
N ARG A 113 -5.28 12.62 6.26
CA ARG A 113 -5.56 12.74 7.70
C ARG A 113 -4.55 13.62 8.43
N ASN A 114 -3.26 13.45 8.12
CA ASN A 114 -2.19 14.27 8.72
C ASN A 114 -2.36 15.74 8.37
N LEU A 115 -2.66 16.07 7.11
CA LEU A 115 -2.90 17.45 6.68
C LEU A 115 -4.12 18.06 7.38
N VAL A 116 -5.23 17.31 7.48
CA VAL A 116 -6.44 17.75 8.19
C VAL A 116 -6.14 18.03 9.65
N LYS A 117 -5.46 17.10 10.32
CA LYS A 117 -5.07 17.26 11.73
C LYS A 117 -4.17 18.47 11.95
N PHE A 118 -3.18 18.67 11.06
CA PHE A 118 -2.29 19.81 11.12
C PHE A 118 -3.04 21.13 10.95
N SER A 119 -3.89 21.24 9.93
CA SER A 119 -4.70 22.44 9.70
C SER A 119 -5.56 22.79 10.90
N THR A 120 -6.20 21.81 11.53
CA THR A 120 -7.02 22.06 12.74
C THR A 120 -6.20 22.48 13.96
N SER A 121 -4.94 22.01 14.08
CA SER A 121 -4.05 22.41 15.17
C SER A 121 -3.48 23.81 14.99
N LEU A 122 -3.08 24.16 13.76
CA LEU A 122 -2.40 25.41 13.44
C LEU A 122 -3.34 26.63 13.55
N PHE A 123 -4.56 26.52 13.06
CA PHE A 123 -5.47 27.66 12.94
C PHE A 123 -6.56 27.72 14.01
N SER A 124 -6.60 26.79 14.95
CA SER A 124 -7.71 26.62 15.93
C SER A 124 -9.10 26.55 15.27
N LYS A 125 -9.14 26.54 13.94
CA LYS A 125 -10.32 26.52 13.06
C LYS A 125 -9.95 25.77 11.79
N PHE A 126 -10.96 25.14 11.19
CA PHE A 126 -10.77 24.42 9.95
C PHE A 126 -10.57 25.40 8.78
N PHE A 127 -9.45 25.25 8.08
CA PHE A 127 -9.02 26.15 7.03
C PHE A 127 -8.83 25.40 5.71
N PHE A 128 -9.95 24.98 5.11
CA PHE A 128 -9.93 24.31 3.84
C PHE A 128 -10.85 24.98 2.82
N PRO A 129 -10.59 24.80 1.51
CA PRO A 129 -11.43 25.34 0.46
C PRO A 129 -12.84 24.76 0.48
N GLU A 130 -13.79 25.47 -0.13
CA GLU A 130 -15.16 25.02 -0.32
C GLU A 130 -15.21 23.63 -0.98
N GLY A 131 -16.09 22.76 -0.49
CA GLY A 131 -16.20 21.37 -0.95
C GLY A 131 -15.27 20.39 -0.25
N PHE A 132 -14.21 20.84 0.41
CA PHE A 132 -13.32 19.94 1.15
C PHE A 132 -13.99 19.35 2.38
N GLU A 133 -14.85 20.12 3.04
CA GLU A 133 -15.68 19.63 4.13
C GLU A 133 -16.64 18.54 3.66
N GLY A 134 -17.32 18.75 2.53
CA GLY A 134 -18.18 17.73 1.91
C GLY A 134 -17.42 16.46 1.57
N PHE A 135 -16.17 16.61 1.09
CA PHE A 135 -15.27 15.50 0.85
C PHE A 135 -14.95 14.72 2.15
N LEU A 136 -14.66 15.40 3.27
CA LEU A 136 -14.42 14.73 4.55
C LEU A 136 -15.68 14.03 5.08
N HIS A 137 -16.84 14.65 4.93
CA HIS A 137 -18.13 14.07 5.32
C HIS A 137 -18.56 12.88 4.46
N ALA A 138 -18.09 12.79 3.22
CA ALA A 138 -18.31 11.62 2.37
C ALA A 138 -17.59 10.36 2.90
N TYR A 139 -16.58 10.53 3.78
CA TYR A 139 -15.82 9.44 4.37
C TYR A 139 -15.81 9.50 5.92
N PRO A 140 -16.96 9.35 6.57
CA PRO A 140 -17.07 9.53 8.03
C PRO A 140 -16.30 8.49 8.85
N ILE A 141 -16.01 7.34 8.27
CA ILE A 141 -15.19 6.30 8.90
C ILE A 141 -13.72 6.74 8.94
N LEU A 142 -13.26 7.38 7.88
CA LEU A 142 -11.86 7.77 7.71
C LEU A 142 -11.51 9.10 8.36
N PHE A 143 -12.45 10.05 8.42
CA PHE A 143 -12.19 11.42 8.85
C PHE A 143 -13.12 11.93 9.95
N GLY A 144 -14.14 11.17 10.36
CA GLY A 144 -15.15 11.63 11.32
C GLY A 144 -14.59 12.04 12.69
N ASP A 145 -13.46 11.46 13.10
CA ASP A 145 -12.75 11.85 14.32
C ASP A 145 -11.96 13.17 14.19
N LEU A 146 -11.79 13.68 12.97
CA LEU A 146 -11.04 14.89 12.63
C LEU A 146 -11.96 16.00 12.09
N ALA A 147 -13.19 15.67 11.70
CA ALA A 147 -14.12 16.63 11.10
C ALA A 147 -14.45 17.75 12.09
N PRO A 148 -14.31 19.01 11.72
CA PRO A 148 -14.54 20.14 12.60
C PRO A 148 -16.03 20.39 12.83
N VAL A 149 -16.35 20.99 13.97
CA VAL A 149 -17.72 21.37 14.34
C VAL A 149 -18.17 22.68 13.65
N SER A 150 -17.25 23.44 13.06
CA SER A 150 -17.54 24.73 12.40
C SER A 150 -16.47 25.07 11.37
N THR A 151 -16.90 25.47 10.18
CA THR A 151 -16.04 25.84 9.06
C THR A 151 -16.16 27.32 8.72
N HIS A 152 -15.02 27.94 8.38
CA HIS A 152 -15.02 29.16 7.58
C HIS A 152 -14.84 28.76 6.11
N VAL A 153 -15.87 28.96 5.30
CA VAL A 153 -15.86 28.70 3.86
C VAL A 153 -14.86 29.65 3.19
N ARG A 154 -13.91 29.10 2.42
CA ARG A 154 -13.08 29.85 1.49
C ARG A 154 -13.55 29.62 0.05
N TYR A 155 -13.35 30.62 -0.77
CA TYR A 155 -13.65 30.55 -2.21
C TYR A 155 -12.71 29.55 -2.88
N GLY A 156 -13.28 28.52 -3.52
CA GLY A 156 -12.55 27.52 -4.27
C GLY A 156 -13.24 26.17 -4.19
N GLN A 157 -13.30 25.45 -5.31
CA GLN A 157 -14.05 24.20 -5.38
C GLN A 157 -13.11 23.00 -5.35
N VAL A 158 -13.47 21.99 -4.53
CA VAL A 158 -12.88 20.67 -4.51
C VAL A 158 -13.96 19.63 -4.76
N TYR A 159 -13.65 18.64 -5.57
CA TYR A 159 -14.52 17.50 -5.84
C TYR A 159 -13.72 16.21 -5.99
N GLN A 160 -14.35 15.09 -5.71
CA GLN A 160 -13.70 13.79 -5.82
C GLN A 160 -13.53 13.38 -7.28
N LEU A 161 -12.40 12.74 -7.57
CA LEU A 161 -12.11 12.05 -8.82
C LEU A 161 -11.86 10.57 -8.56
N THR A 162 -12.12 9.78 -9.57
CA THR A 162 -11.75 8.37 -9.65
C THR A 162 -10.59 8.19 -10.63
N PRO A 163 -9.87 7.06 -10.64
CA PRO A 163 -8.85 6.80 -11.64
C PRO A 163 -9.35 6.89 -13.09
N SER A 164 -10.63 6.62 -13.36
CA SER A 164 -11.22 6.76 -14.69
C SER A 164 -11.37 8.22 -15.17
N ASP A 165 -11.35 9.17 -14.24
CA ASP A 165 -11.40 10.61 -14.57
C ASP A 165 -10.03 11.19 -14.97
N LEU A 166 -8.96 10.38 -14.87
CA LEU A 166 -7.59 10.77 -15.26
C LEU A 166 -7.43 10.59 -16.77
N ILE A 167 -7.41 11.70 -17.49
CA ILE A 167 -7.52 11.71 -18.97
C ILE A 167 -6.17 11.68 -19.70
N SER A 168 -5.09 12.07 -19.07
CA SER A 168 -3.75 12.10 -19.69
C SER A 168 -2.83 11.05 -19.11
N PRO A 169 -1.84 10.54 -19.88
CA PRO A 169 -0.80 9.66 -19.34
C PRO A 169 -0.07 10.29 -18.12
N LYS A 170 0.15 11.60 -18.15
CA LYS A 170 0.79 12.32 -17.02
C LYS A 170 -0.06 12.24 -15.75
N GLU A 171 -1.39 12.44 -15.84
CA GLU A 171 -2.27 12.31 -14.70
C GLU A 171 -2.30 10.86 -14.19
N LYS A 172 -2.43 9.87 -15.09
CA LYS A 172 -2.41 8.45 -14.72
C LYS A 172 -1.11 8.07 -14.00
N LEU A 173 0.04 8.45 -14.55
CA LEU A 173 1.34 8.20 -13.93
C LEU A 173 1.44 8.79 -12.51
N ALA A 174 0.93 10.01 -12.33
CA ALA A 174 1.06 10.72 -11.06
C ALA A 174 0.04 10.26 -9.99
N HIS A 175 -1.19 9.94 -10.39
CA HIS A 175 -2.32 9.84 -9.46
C HIS A 175 -3.00 8.48 -9.40
N HIS A 176 -2.87 7.63 -10.44
CA HIS A 176 -3.52 6.32 -10.46
C HIS A 176 -2.76 5.33 -9.54
N PRO A 177 -3.37 4.86 -8.45
CA PRO A 177 -2.75 3.86 -7.59
C PRO A 177 -2.92 2.45 -8.17
N LEU A 178 -1.89 1.64 -8.07
CA LEU A 178 -1.93 0.20 -8.34
C LEU A 178 -1.44 -0.56 -7.12
N THR A 179 -2.21 -1.55 -6.68
CA THR A 179 -1.90 -2.37 -5.51
C THR A 179 -1.69 -3.81 -5.95
N VAL A 180 -0.54 -4.36 -5.59
CA VAL A 180 -0.14 -5.74 -5.92
C VAL A 180 0.21 -6.48 -4.64
N LYS A 181 -0.33 -7.70 -4.50
CA LYS A 181 0.08 -8.67 -3.50
C LYS A 181 1.10 -9.61 -4.13
N PHE A 182 2.24 -9.76 -3.51
CA PHE A 182 3.28 -10.71 -3.86
C PHE A 182 3.28 -11.87 -2.88
N THR A 183 3.35 -13.10 -3.39
CA THR A 183 3.68 -14.29 -2.63
C THR A 183 5.12 -14.63 -2.97
N VAL A 184 6.04 -14.21 -2.11
CA VAL A 184 7.50 -14.28 -2.33
C VAL A 184 8.19 -14.73 -1.05
N ASP A 185 9.50 -14.89 -1.08
CA ASP A 185 10.27 -15.14 0.13
C ASP A 185 10.57 -13.84 0.92
N ILE A 186 11.08 -14.01 2.14
CA ILE A 186 11.45 -12.88 3.01
C ILE A 186 12.56 -12.03 2.38
N ALA A 187 13.49 -12.61 1.60
CA ALA A 187 14.58 -11.87 0.98
C ALA A 187 14.03 -10.90 -0.08
N VAL A 188 13.21 -11.38 -0.99
CA VAL A 188 12.54 -10.56 -2.03
C VAL A 188 11.62 -9.52 -1.38
N ALA A 189 10.84 -9.90 -0.35
CA ALA A 189 9.99 -8.96 0.37
C ALA A 189 10.79 -7.80 1.00
N ARG A 190 11.99 -8.04 1.54
CA ARG A 190 12.88 -6.99 2.05
C ARG A 190 13.42 -6.07 0.95
N GLU A 191 13.67 -6.61 -0.24
CA GLU A 191 14.07 -5.79 -1.39
C GLU A 191 12.93 -4.91 -1.89
N LEU A 192 11.68 -5.42 -1.90
CA LEU A 192 10.49 -4.62 -2.21
C LEU A 192 10.37 -3.40 -1.28
N CYS A 193 10.63 -3.57 0.01
CA CYS A 193 10.60 -2.48 0.99
C CYS A 193 11.65 -1.37 0.75
N ARG A 194 12.61 -1.56 -0.17
CA ARG A 194 13.57 -0.50 -0.53
C ARG A 194 12.94 0.58 -1.42
N HIS A 195 11.78 0.32 -2.03
CA HIS A 195 11.02 1.29 -2.82
C HIS A 195 10.20 2.21 -1.91
N ARG A 196 10.86 3.22 -1.34
CA ARG A 196 10.35 4.07 -0.24
C ARG A 196 9.14 4.93 -0.60
N LEU A 197 8.91 5.21 -1.88
CA LEU A 197 7.75 5.97 -2.36
C LEU A 197 6.50 5.11 -2.54
N ALA A 198 6.56 3.85 -2.16
CA ALA A 198 5.44 2.93 -2.11
C ALA A 198 5.03 2.65 -0.66
N SER A 199 3.78 2.24 -0.47
CA SER A 199 3.27 1.74 0.81
C SER A 199 3.38 0.23 0.85
N HIS A 200 3.79 -0.30 2.00
CA HIS A 200 4.10 -1.71 2.18
C HIS A 200 3.34 -2.32 3.35
N ALA A 201 2.81 -3.52 3.14
CA ALA A 201 2.21 -4.35 4.17
C ALA A 201 2.63 -5.81 3.92
N GLY A 202 3.01 -6.54 4.95
CA GLY A 202 3.46 -7.93 4.79
C GLY A 202 2.97 -8.83 5.90
N SER A 203 2.84 -10.12 5.61
CA SER A 203 2.55 -11.11 6.62
C SER A 203 3.65 -11.14 7.68
N SER A 204 3.23 -11.09 8.94
CA SER A 204 4.17 -10.93 10.04
C SER A 204 4.53 -12.27 10.66
N THR A 205 5.77 -12.70 10.55
CA THR A 205 6.30 -13.88 11.26
C THR A 205 6.27 -13.74 12.80
N ARG A 206 5.94 -12.54 13.31
CA ARG A 206 5.71 -12.30 14.73
C ARG A 206 4.33 -12.76 15.17
N TYR A 207 3.32 -12.58 14.33
CA TYR A 207 1.92 -12.87 14.63
C TYR A 207 1.42 -14.15 13.96
N CYS A 208 2.02 -14.55 12.84
CA CYS A 208 1.69 -15.79 12.17
C CYS A 208 2.35 -16.95 12.90
N ASP A 209 1.55 -17.77 13.58
CA ASP A 209 2.01 -18.96 14.31
C ASP A 209 1.89 -20.20 13.40
N TYR A 210 2.99 -20.57 12.75
CA TYR A 210 3.02 -21.70 11.81
C TYR A 210 2.78 -23.07 12.49
N ALA A 211 2.87 -23.16 13.81
CA ALA A 211 2.49 -24.37 14.55
C ALA A 211 0.96 -24.49 14.76
N ASN A 212 0.21 -23.42 14.48
CA ASN A 212 -1.25 -23.42 14.58
C ASN A 212 -1.87 -24.01 13.30
N GLY A 213 -2.95 -24.81 13.45
CA GLY A 213 -3.68 -25.46 12.36
C GLY A 213 -4.17 -24.50 11.26
N LYS A 214 -4.37 -23.22 11.56
CA LYS A 214 -4.67 -22.17 10.58
C LYS A 214 -3.60 -22.04 9.48
N PHE A 215 -2.35 -22.35 9.81
CA PHE A 215 -1.19 -22.34 8.88
C PHE A 215 -0.81 -23.76 8.44
N GLY A 216 -1.69 -24.75 8.63
CA GLY A 216 -1.47 -26.14 8.24
C GLY A 216 -0.48 -26.89 9.11
N SER A 217 -0.01 -26.30 10.23
CA SER A 217 1.06 -26.83 11.08
C SER A 217 2.33 -27.17 10.29
N GLU A 218 2.61 -26.36 9.29
CA GLU A 218 3.79 -26.50 8.41
C GLU A 218 4.31 -25.13 7.97
N ILE A 219 5.58 -25.10 7.54
CA ILE A 219 6.19 -23.90 6.95
C ILE A 219 6.15 -24.02 5.43
N THR A 220 5.73 -22.94 4.78
CA THR A 220 5.84 -22.79 3.33
C THR A 220 7.10 -22.02 2.99
N VAL A 221 7.85 -22.50 2.00
CA VAL A 221 9.04 -21.84 1.46
C VAL A 221 8.87 -21.57 -0.03
N ILE A 222 9.48 -20.50 -0.50
CA ILE A 222 9.65 -20.19 -1.92
C ILE A 222 11.01 -20.74 -2.34
N ALA A 223 11.03 -21.58 -3.34
CA ALA A 223 12.26 -22.09 -3.89
C ALA A 223 12.63 -21.31 -5.15
N PRO A 224 13.86 -20.82 -5.26
CA PRO A 224 14.38 -20.28 -6.52
C PRO A 224 14.37 -21.35 -7.60
N GLU A 225 13.96 -20.99 -8.82
CA GLU A 225 13.82 -21.93 -9.94
C GLU A 225 15.11 -22.76 -10.18
N GLU A 226 16.28 -22.11 -10.02
CA GLU A 226 17.58 -22.73 -10.31
C GLU A 226 18.23 -23.45 -9.11
N SER A 227 17.64 -23.40 -7.90
CA SER A 227 18.32 -23.84 -6.67
C SER A 227 17.56 -24.86 -5.82
N ILE A 228 16.57 -25.54 -6.38
CA ILE A 228 15.88 -26.63 -5.67
C ILE A 228 16.73 -27.88 -5.72
N ASP A 229 17.71 -27.97 -4.85
CA ASP A 229 18.51 -29.16 -4.63
C ASP A 229 18.16 -29.84 -3.30
N GLU A 230 18.77 -31.01 -3.08
CA GLU A 230 18.55 -31.76 -1.85
C GLU A 230 19.03 -31.01 -0.61
N GLN A 231 20.07 -30.19 -0.73
CA GLN A 231 20.62 -29.41 0.39
C GLN A 231 19.67 -28.28 0.81
N PHE A 232 19.06 -27.59 -0.19
CA PHE A 232 18.03 -26.60 0.09
C PHE A 232 16.84 -27.22 0.85
N VAL A 233 16.33 -28.36 0.36
CA VAL A 233 15.21 -29.07 0.99
C VAL A 233 15.55 -29.51 2.40
N ARG A 234 16.75 -30.03 2.65
CA ARG A 234 17.23 -30.42 4.00
C ARG A 234 17.30 -29.22 4.94
N ALA A 235 17.87 -28.11 4.47
CA ALA A 235 18.00 -26.88 5.30
C ALA A 235 16.63 -26.32 5.70
N ALA A 236 15.69 -26.27 4.74
CA ALA A 236 14.33 -25.78 4.99
C ALA A 236 13.56 -26.70 5.96
N ARG A 237 13.67 -28.03 5.81
CA ARG A 237 13.06 -29.00 6.76
C ARG A 237 13.65 -28.86 8.17
N TYR A 238 14.96 -28.73 8.26
CA TYR A 238 15.60 -28.53 9.57
C TYR A 238 15.13 -27.24 10.27
N ALA A 239 14.98 -26.16 9.50
CA ALA A 239 14.43 -24.90 10.02
C ALA A 239 12.99 -25.07 10.52
N GLU A 240 12.14 -25.80 9.77
CA GLU A 240 10.77 -26.13 10.21
C GLU A 240 10.76 -26.95 11.48
N GLU A 241 11.55 -28.03 11.57
CA GLU A 241 11.67 -28.88 12.76
C GLU A 241 12.07 -28.06 14.00
N LYS A 242 13.05 -27.15 13.84
CA LYS A 242 13.50 -26.28 14.93
C LYS A 242 12.42 -25.28 15.36
N TYR A 243 11.70 -24.68 14.39
CA TYR A 243 10.58 -23.80 14.68
C TYR A 243 9.50 -24.56 15.49
N MET A 244 9.05 -25.72 15.00
CA MET A 244 8.01 -26.52 15.64
C MET A 244 8.44 -27.00 17.04
N ALA A 245 9.71 -27.42 17.22
CA ALA A 245 10.24 -27.79 18.52
C ALA A 245 10.20 -26.61 19.51
N GLN A 246 10.63 -25.41 19.11
CA GLN A 246 10.57 -24.22 19.95
C GLN A 246 9.12 -23.84 20.32
N ARG A 247 8.18 -24.01 19.37
CA ARG A 247 6.75 -23.79 19.65
C ARG A 247 6.19 -24.81 20.65
N SER A 248 6.57 -26.08 20.54
CA SER A 248 6.16 -27.12 21.49
C SER A 248 6.74 -26.91 22.88
N GLU A 249 7.93 -26.28 23.00
CA GLU A 249 8.54 -25.83 24.25
C GLU A 249 7.87 -24.60 24.87
N GLY A 250 6.82 -24.03 24.21
CA GLY A 250 6.08 -22.87 24.70
C GLY A 250 6.70 -21.51 24.34
N LYS A 251 7.76 -21.45 23.51
CA LYS A 251 8.31 -20.19 23.03
C LYS A 251 7.32 -19.49 22.10
N THR A 252 7.25 -18.17 22.16
CA THR A 252 6.36 -17.38 21.30
C THR A 252 6.78 -17.44 19.81
N PRO A 253 5.87 -17.22 18.85
CA PRO A 253 6.22 -17.20 17.42
C PRO A 253 7.35 -16.20 17.10
N GLU A 254 7.38 -15.05 17.78
CA GLU A 254 8.41 -14.02 17.58
C GLU A 254 9.83 -14.48 18.01
N ILE A 255 9.94 -15.44 18.91
CA ILE A 255 11.20 -16.07 19.29
C ILE A 255 11.51 -17.19 18.31
N ALA A 256 10.57 -18.10 18.09
CA ALA A 256 10.74 -19.27 17.25
C ALA A 256 11.13 -18.92 15.81
N ARG A 257 10.64 -17.80 15.27
CA ARG A 257 10.96 -17.34 13.89
C ARG A 257 12.45 -17.13 13.62
N SER A 258 13.29 -17.03 14.66
CA SER A 258 14.75 -16.88 14.48
C SER A 258 15.39 -18.08 13.78
N CYS A 259 14.73 -19.24 13.76
CA CYS A 259 15.17 -20.44 13.05
C CYS A 259 14.81 -20.44 11.56
N LEU A 260 13.89 -19.55 11.12
CA LEU A 260 13.38 -19.55 9.75
C LEU A 260 14.44 -19.06 8.78
N THR A 261 14.46 -19.67 7.60
CA THR A 261 15.32 -19.25 6.50
C THR A 261 14.74 -18.04 5.76
N LEU A 262 15.56 -17.35 5.00
CA LEU A 262 15.12 -16.27 4.11
C LEU A 262 14.15 -16.74 3.02
N SER A 263 14.20 -18.03 2.67
CA SER A 263 13.25 -18.65 1.72
C SER A 263 11.84 -18.85 2.28
N THR A 264 11.62 -18.58 3.57
CA THR A 264 10.27 -18.65 4.16
C THR A 264 9.32 -17.70 3.41
N MET A 265 8.15 -18.24 3.03
CA MET A 265 7.12 -17.50 2.29
C MET A 265 6.63 -16.28 3.07
N CYS A 266 6.52 -15.18 2.39
CA CYS A 266 5.93 -13.93 2.84
C CYS A 266 4.90 -13.45 1.81
N GLU A 267 3.70 -13.14 2.24
CA GLU A 267 2.79 -12.36 1.42
C GLU A 267 3.04 -10.89 1.69
N HIS A 268 3.36 -10.16 0.64
CA HIS A 268 3.75 -8.77 0.70
C HIS A 268 2.88 -7.93 -0.23
N VAL A 269 2.17 -6.94 0.31
CA VAL A 269 1.36 -6.00 -0.48
C VAL A 269 2.13 -4.71 -0.67
N MET A 270 2.14 -4.23 -1.90
CA MET A 270 2.76 -2.99 -2.29
C MET A 270 1.75 -2.13 -3.05
N THR A 271 1.58 -0.88 -2.61
CA THR A 271 0.75 0.14 -3.28
C THR A 271 1.62 1.30 -3.71
N ALA A 272 1.58 1.63 -5.00
CA ALA A 272 2.33 2.75 -5.58
C ALA A 272 1.52 3.37 -6.72
N THR A 273 1.88 4.58 -7.17
CA THR A 273 1.31 5.13 -8.41
C THR A 273 1.91 4.46 -9.64
N LEU A 274 1.22 4.54 -10.79
CA LEU A 274 1.75 3.94 -12.03
C LEU A 274 3.14 4.49 -12.41
N GLY A 275 3.40 5.78 -12.14
CA GLY A 275 4.73 6.36 -12.37
C GLY A 275 5.82 5.76 -11.48
N GLN A 276 5.49 5.44 -10.23
CA GLN A 276 6.41 4.74 -9.34
C GLN A 276 6.60 3.29 -9.76
N TRP A 277 5.54 2.61 -10.21
CA TRP A 277 5.63 1.26 -10.77
C TRP A 277 6.53 1.22 -12.01
N LYS A 278 6.44 2.24 -12.90
CA LYS A 278 7.36 2.34 -14.04
C LYS A 278 8.83 2.34 -13.60
N ALA A 279 9.18 3.18 -12.63
CA ALA A 279 10.53 3.23 -12.08
C ALA A 279 10.95 1.91 -11.39
N ILE A 280 10.00 1.21 -10.76
CA ILE A 280 10.26 -0.10 -10.14
C ILE A 280 10.51 -1.15 -11.22
N PHE A 281 9.74 -1.17 -12.29
CA PHE A 281 9.93 -2.10 -13.42
C PHE A 281 11.28 -1.87 -14.12
N ASP A 282 11.69 -0.60 -14.32
CA ASP A 282 13.01 -0.27 -14.87
C ASP A 282 14.13 -0.92 -14.05
N LEU A 283 14.02 -0.91 -12.72
CA LEU A 283 15.04 -1.43 -11.81
C LEU A 283 14.94 -2.95 -11.58
N ARG A 284 13.74 -3.54 -11.60
CA ARG A 284 13.49 -4.90 -11.09
C ARG A 284 13.04 -5.90 -12.15
N ALA A 285 12.63 -5.41 -13.32
CA ALA A 285 12.21 -6.24 -14.44
C ALA A 285 13.13 -6.07 -15.66
N LEU A 286 13.53 -4.82 -15.98
CA LEU A 286 14.17 -4.43 -17.23
C LEU A 286 15.70 -4.25 -17.14
N ASP A 287 16.29 -4.41 -15.96
CA ASP A 287 17.75 -4.31 -15.74
C ASP A 287 18.37 -2.95 -16.14
N SER A 288 17.62 -1.88 -16.16
CA SER A 288 18.04 -0.56 -16.68
C SER A 288 19.26 0.04 -15.95
N THR A 289 19.46 -0.33 -14.68
CA THR A 289 20.56 0.17 -13.85
C THR A 289 21.53 -0.91 -13.37
N GLY A 290 21.35 -2.14 -13.85
CA GLY A 290 22.11 -3.33 -13.46
C GLY A 290 21.19 -4.55 -13.30
N LYS A 291 21.79 -5.73 -13.28
CA LYS A 291 21.02 -6.99 -13.17
C LYS A 291 20.17 -7.03 -11.91
N ALA A 292 18.86 -7.16 -12.06
CA ALA A 292 17.98 -7.46 -10.97
C ALA A 292 18.21 -8.88 -10.43
N HIS A 293 17.95 -9.08 -9.15
CA HIS A 293 18.03 -10.40 -8.51
C HIS A 293 17.09 -11.40 -9.25
N PRO A 294 17.55 -12.61 -9.60
CA PRO A 294 16.74 -13.55 -10.38
C PRO A 294 15.36 -13.80 -9.80
N GLN A 295 15.25 -14.12 -8.51
CA GLN A 295 13.96 -14.35 -7.85
C GLN A 295 13.04 -13.13 -7.86
N MET A 296 13.58 -11.90 -7.85
CA MET A 296 12.80 -10.68 -8.03
C MET A 296 12.22 -10.62 -9.45
N LYS A 297 13.00 -11.02 -10.46
CA LYS A 297 12.54 -11.04 -11.86
C LYS A 297 11.45 -12.07 -12.10
N GLU A 298 11.44 -13.19 -11.38
CA GLU A 298 10.39 -14.22 -11.49
C GLU A 298 8.98 -13.65 -11.27
N VAL A 299 8.84 -12.60 -10.47
CA VAL A 299 7.54 -11.95 -10.23
C VAL A 299 7.40 -10.60 -10.95
N MET A 300 8.49 -9.83 -11.06
CA MET A 300 8.41 -8.48 -11.63
C MET A 300 8.31 -8.44 -13.15
N LEU A 301 8.96 -9.37 -13.85
CA LEU A 301 8.89 -9.39 -15.30
C LEU A 301 7.50 -9.81 -15.82
N PRO A 302 6.87 -10.89 -15.33
CA PRO A 302 5.49 -11.20 -15.69
C PRO A 302 4.49 -10.10 -15.31
N LEU A 303 4.64 -9.48 -14.13
CA LEU A 303 3.81 -8.35 -13.70
C LEU A 303 3.94 -7.17 -14.66
N TYR A 304 5.18 -6.81 -15.06
CA TYR A 304 5.43 -5.76 -16.05
C TYR A 304 4.75 -6.08 -17.39
N GLN A 305 4.92 -7.30 -17.90
CA GLN A 305 4.32 -7.72 -19.16
C GLN A 305 2.79 -7.63 -19.12
N GLU A 306 2.17 -8.03 -18.02
CA GLU A 306 0.72 -7.88 -17.83
C GLU A 306 0.30 -6.41 -17.76
N CYS A 307 1.07 -5.55 -17.11
CA CYS A 307 0.82 -4.11 -17.08
C CYS A 307 0.93 -3.49 -18.48
N VAL A 308 1.90 -3.88 -19.29
CA VAL A 308 2.02 -3.43 -20.70
C VAL A 308 0.79 -3.83 -21.52
N GLN A 309 0.31 -5.06 -21.36
CA GLN A 309 -0.86 -5.55 -22.10
C GLN A 309 -2.16 -4.84 -21.70
N THR A 310 -2.32 -4.53 -20.42
CA THR A 310 -3.59 -4.01 -19.87
C THR A 310 -3.65 -2.50 -19.75
N MET A 311 -2.50 -1.84 -19.72
CA MET A 311 -2.35 -0.37 -19.64
C MET A 311 -1.31 0.11 -20.66
N PRO A 312 -1.48 -0.17 -21.97
CA PRO A 312 -0.48 0.15 -23.00
C PRO A 312 -0.23 1.65 -23.17
N ASP A 313 -1.21 2.49 -22.85
CA ASP A 313 -1.09 3.96 -22.84
C ASP A 313 -0.18 4.51 -21.72
N VAL A 314 0.19 3.68 -20.75
CA VAL A 314 1.06 4.03 -19.63
C VAL A 314 2.41 3.30 -19.70
N PHE A 315 2.40 2.00 -19.97
CA PHE A 315 3.57 1.12 -19.91
C PHE A 315 4.05 0.66 -21.30
N GLY A 316 3.26 0.86 -22.37
CA GLY A 316 3.69 0.55 -23.74
C GLY A 316 4.90 1.40 -24.15
N GLU A 317 5.73 0.85 -25.05
CA GLU A 317 6.79 1.63 -25.70
C GLU A 317 6.14 2.72 -26.57
N VAL A 318 6.61 3.98 -26.42
CA VAL A 318 6.22 5.11 -27.28
C VAL A 318 7.09 5.12 -28.52
#